data_423c9ea5f26e121343c6a25dad447d4d
#
_entry.id   423c9ea5f26e121343c6a25dad447d4d
#
_cell.length_a   1.000
_cell.length_b   1.000
_cell.length_c   1.000
_cell.angle_alpha   90.00
_cell.angle_beta   90.00
_cell.angle_gamma   90.00
#
_symmetry.space_group_name_H-M   'P 1'
#
loop_
_entity.id
_entity.type
_entity.pdbx_description
1 polymer ?
#
loop_
_entity_poly.entity_id
_entity_poly.type
_entity_poly.pdbx_seq_one_letter_code
_entity_poly.pdbx_strand_id
1 'polypeptide(L)'
;MGNIGLHAAFLAVFCGSAVVFDVPPCSSVNSVVNAFALAASTIGAVYLLYSALVAAVLVLGSPFWLVQMLRLGKYRAGLKERFGMVPRRVRTSRGPSIWVHAVSVGEVLAVSELVAELRRQLAGHRVVVSTTTLTGQRLARERFGEENVFYFPLDLATTIQPYFDVLRPELVVLAETEFWPNFLRLAKRNRAKVAVVNARISDRSLPRYTRFRGLLRPVLENVDLFLGQSEEDARRLIEIGAVPARVQVSGNLKFDVRPPQHMPVVAQLRAALERGSGGPVLIAGSSVEGEEIIILNAFRAVLARHSKAILLLAPRHKERFEAVADLMQGSGLKWWRRSSLDLANDALSGGVLLLDTIGELASLYELSEIALVCGSLVPRGGHNILEPALHGAAILVGPHTENFRDIMNLFGRAKALRKVTGETLAATWLDLIENDKMRGELGDRAQQVMREQMGATARTLEALREMLSSEVSG
;
A
#
# COMPACT_ATOMS: atom_id res chain seq x y z
N MET A 1 -7.36 9.82 10.02
CA MET A 1 -6.72 9.61 11.35
C MET A 1 -7.74 8.92 12.26
N GLY A 2 -7.80 7.62 12.39
CA GLY A 2 -8.80 7.04 13.27
C GLY A 2 -9.05 5.55 13.22
N ASN A 3 -8.04 4.69 13.07
CA ASN A 3 -8.27 3.25 13.27
C ASN A 3 -7.05 2.49 13.80
N ILE A 4 -6.09 3.19 14.36
CA ILE A 4 -4.79 2.66 14.76
C ILE A 4 -4.74 2.30 16.25
N GLY A 5 -5.78 2.65 17.05
CA GLY A 5 -5.70 2.64 18.50
C GLY A 5 -5.54 1.27 19.18
N LEU A 6 -6.14 0.19 18.68
CA LEU A 6 -6.03 -1.14 19.32
C LEU A 6 -4.73 -1.85 18.91
N HIS A 7 -4.30 -1.69 17.66
CA HIS A 7 -3.08 -2.28 17.15
C HIS A 7 -1.86 -1.37 17.34
N ALA A 8 -2.04 -0.05 17.40
CA ALA A 8 -0.94 0.89 17.58
C ALA A 8 -0.35 0.84 18.99
N ALA A 9 -1.16 0.67 20.03
CA ALA A 9 -0.62 0.41 21.38
C ALA A 9 0.14 -0.92 21.41
N PHE A 10 -0.26 -1.88 20.60
CA PHE A 10 0.35 -3.19 20.44
C PHE A 10 1.61 -3.16 19.59
N LEU A 11 1.54 -2.50 18.43
CA LEU A 11 2.66 -2.25 17.53
C LEU A 11 3.71 -1.31 18.16
N ALA A 12 3.31 -0.40 19.05
CA ALA A 12 4.23 0.50 19.74
C ALA A 12 5.21 -0.24 20.68
N VAL A 13 4.87 -1.43 21.16
CA VAL A 13 5.75 -2.23 22.02
C VAL A 13 6.67 -3.15 21.22
N PHE A 14 6.22 -3.67 20.08
CA PHE A 14 6.97 -4.67 19.29
C PHE A 14 7.18 -4.33 17.81
N CYS A 15 6.26 -3.63 17.16
CA CYS A 15 6.30 -3.34 15.73
C CYS A 15 6.28 -1.84 15.44
N GLY A 16 7.17 -1.09 15.74
CA GLY A 16 7.63 0.24 15.30
C GLY A 16 6.74 1.25 14.56
N SER A 17 5.43 1.09 14.44
CA SER A 17 4.56 2.11 13.85
C SER A 17 4.02 3.05 14.92
N ALA A 18 4.68 4.20 15.05
CA ALA A 18 4.40 5.18 16.07
C ALA A 18 3.08 5.94 15.82
N VAL A 19 2.19 5.83 16.80
CA VAL A 19 1.36 6.96 17.21
C VAL A 19 1.89 7.41 18.56
N VAL A 20 2.43 8.62 18.59
CA VAL A 20 2.92 9.28 19.80
C VAL A 20 1.71 9.55 20.69
N PHE A 21 1.61 8.82 21.81
CA PHE A 21 0.95 9.30 23.00
C PHE A 21 2.03 9.80 23.93
N ASP A 22 2.01 11.10 24.22
CA ASP A 22 2.74 11.66 25.36
C ASP A 22 2.17 11.04 26.63
N VAL A 23 2.83 9.99 27.11
CA VAL A 23 2.64 9.46 28.46
C VAL A 23 3.92 9.79 29.20
N PRO A 24 3.88 10.46 30.35
CA PRO A 24 5.10 10.79 31.09
C PRO A 24 5.83 9.51 31.48
N PRO A 25 7.18 9.51 31.49
CA PRO A 25 7.98 8.33 31.75
C PRO A 25 7.85 7.90 33.23
N CYS A 26 7.11 6.82 33.45
CA CYS A 26 7.09 6.19 34.75
C CYS A 26 8.33 5.29 34.91
N SER A 27 9.23 5.65 35.78
CA SER A 27 10.53 4.96 36.04
C SER A 27 10.37 3.50 36.53
N SER A 28 9.17 3.08 36.91
CA SER A 28 8.86 1.72 37.36
C SER A 28 8.74 0.69 36.23
N VAL A 29 8.50 1.11 34.97
CA VAL A 29 8.34 0.19 33.85
C VAL A 29 9.68 -0.43 33.43
N ASN A 30 10.78 0.32 33.52
CA ASN A 30 12.12 -0.18 33.14
C ASN A 30 12.64 -1.27 34.10
N SER A 31 12.31 -1.22 35.38
CA SER A 31 12.73 -2.25 36.35
C SER A 31 11.95 -3.55 36.19
N VAL A 32 10.66 -3.49 35.84
CA VAL A 32 9.83 -4.65 35.56
C VAL A 32 10.28 -5.33 34.25
N VAL A 33 10.57 -4.58 33.20
CA VAL A 33 11.06 -5.11 31.91
C VAL A 33 12.42 -5.80 32.09
N ASN A 34 13.32 -5.27 32.90
CA ASN A 34 14.64 -5.89 33.14
C ASN A 34 14.54 -7.16 34.00
N ALA A 35 13.65 -7.23 35.00
CA ALA A 35 13.44 -8.42 35.81
C ALA A 35 12.80 -9.58 34.99
N PHE A 36 11.90 -9.27 34.07
CA PHE A 36 11.32 -10.24 33.16
C PHE A 36 12.27 -10.72 32.06
N ALA A 37 13.21 -9.90 31.59
CA ALA A 37 14.23 -10.31 30.63
C ALA A 37 15.19 -11.39 31.19
N LEU A 38 15.48 -11.38 32.49
CA LEU A 38 16.27 -12.42 33.16
C LEU A 38 15.49 -13.74 33.39
N ALA A 39 14.15 -13.69 33.52
CA ALA A 39 13.30 -14.85 33.74
C ALA A 39 12.91 -15.59 32.43
N ALA A 40 13.11 -14.98 31.28
CA ALA A 40 12.70 -15.50 29.97
C ALA A 40 13.69 -16.51 29.35
N SER A 41 14.36 -17.33 30.13
CA SER A 41 15.34 -18.33 29.66
C SER A 41 14.73 -19.50 28.90
N THR A 42 13.38 -19.62 28.85
CA THR A 42 12.69 -20.64 28.06
C THR A 42 11.76 -19.99 27.02
N ILE A 43 11.75 -20.54 25.79
CA ILE A 43 10.90 -20.09 24.68
C ILE A 43 9.42 -19.94 25.08
N GLY A 44 8.92 -20.82 25.97
CA GLY A 44 7.56 -20.75 26.49
C GLY A 44 7.25 -19.48 27.28
N ALA A 45 8.22 -18.97 28.03
CA ALA A 45 8.06 -17.77 28.86
C ALA A 45 7.86 -16.49 28.00
N VAL A 46 8.51 -16.39 26.83
CA VAL A 46 8.34 -15.27 25.90
C VAL A 46 6.89 -15.16 25.44
N TYR A 47 6.27 -16.27 25.04
CA TYR A 47 4.89 -16.29 24.55
C TYR A 47 3.87 -16.06 25.65
N LEU A 48 4.12 -16.57 26.87
CA LEU A 48 3.27 -16.33 28.03
C LEU A 48 3.32 -14.86 28.45
N LEU A 49 4.51 -14.28 28.55
CA LEU A 49 4.70 -12.87 28.85
C LEU A 49 4.01 -11.97 27.82
N TYR A 50 4.23 -12.26 26.53
CA TYR A 50 3.58 -11.56 25.45
C TYR A 50 2.05 -11.66 25.56
N SER A 51 1.50 -12.85 25.74
CA SER A 51 0.05 -13.05 25.86
C SER A 51 -0.54 -12.36 27.09
N ALA A 52 0.17 -12.37 28.22
CA ALA A 52 -0.22 -11.64 29.42
C ALA A 52 -0.22 -10.11 29.19
N LEU A 53 0.79 -9.59 28.49
CA LEU A 53 0.85 -8.18 28.12
C LEU A 53 -0.31 -7.79 27.18
N VAL A 54 -0.61 -8.62 26.17
CA VAL A 54 -1.77 -8.45 25.29
C VAL A 54 -3.05 -8.38 26.09
N ALA A 55 -3.28 -9.37 26.96
CA ALA A 55 -4.47 -9.43 27.80
C ALA A 55 -4.57 -8.21 28.74
N ALA A 56 -3.46 -7.79 29.35
CA ALA A 56 -3.42 -6.61 30.21
C ALA A 56 -3.79 -5.33 29.42
N VAL A 57 -3.23 -5.14 28.23
CA VAL A 57 -3.58 -3.99 27.35
C VAL A 57 -5.06 -4.02 26.97
N LEU A 58 -5.61 -5.20 26.65
CA LEU A 58 -7.02 -5.34 26.32
C LEU A 58 -7.93 -5.01 27.52
N VAL A 59 -7.59 -5.50 28.71
CA VAL A 59 -8.38 -5.24 29.92
C VAL A 59 -8.28 -3.78 30.35
N LEU A 60 -7.06 -3.25 30.48
CA LEU A 60 -6.83 -1.87 30.92
C LEU A 60 -7.32 -0.83 29.91
N GLY A 61 -7.21 -1.13 28.61
CA GLY A 61 -7.69 -0.28 27.53
C GLY A 61 -9.20 -0.39 27.26
N SER A 62 -9.86 -1.40 27.80
CA SER A 62 -11.29 -1.68 27.52
C SER A 62 -12.23 -0.49 27.84
N PRO A 63 -12.08 0.28 28.93
CA PRO A 63 -12.94 1.44 29.17
C PRO A 63 -12.81 2.50 28.10
N PHE A 64 -11.59 2.79 27.67
CA PHE A 64 -11.32 3.76 26.59
C PHE A 64 -11.96 3.32 25.27
N TRP A 65 -11.75 2.06 24.88
CA TRP A 65 -12.33 1.54 23.63
C TRP A 65 -13.84 1.44 23.69
N LEU A 66 -14.42 1.09 24.86
CA LEU A 66 -15.87 1.09 25.05
C LEU A 66 -16.46 2.48 24.83
N VAL A 67 -15.85 3.52 25.41
CA VAL A 67 -16.27 4.91 25.20
C VAL A 67 -16.17 5.31 23.72
N GLN A 68 -15.07 4.95 23.04
CA GLN A 68 -14.90 5.23 21.60
C GLN A 68 -15.95 4.48 20.75
N MET A 69 -16.27 3.26 21.12
CA MET A 69 -17.31 2.47 20.45
C MET A 69 -18.70 3.05 20.63
N LEU A 70 -19.03 3.50 21.84
CA LEU A 70 -20.35 4.03 22.18
C LEU A 70 -20.55 5.43 21.59
N ARG A 71 -19.55 6.33 21.73
CA ARG A 71 -19.68 7.74 21.33
C ARG A 71 -19.40 7.96 19.84
N LEU A 72 -18.42 7.27 19.27
CA LEU A 72 -17.92 7.54 17.91
C LEU A 72 -18.15 6.39 16.93
N GLY A 73 -18.77 5.29 17.36
CA GLY A 73 -18.98 4.12 16.50
C GLY A 73 -17.69 3.43 16.02
N LYS A 74 -16.52 3.87 16.54
CA LYS A 74 -15.21 3.31 16.18
C LYS A 74 -15.06 1.89 16.74
N TYR A 75 -14.21 1.08 16.11
CA TYR A 75 -13.86 -0.29 16.53
C TYR A 75 -15.00 -1.32 16.54
N ARG A 76 -16.23 -0.99 16.16
CA ARG A 76 -17.34 -1.94 16.07
C ARG A 76 -17.18 -2.94 14.92
N ALA A 77 -16.57 -2.50 13.82
CA ALA A 77 -16.41 -3.32 12.64
C ALA A 77 -15.49 -4.52 12.89
N GLY A 78 -15.99 -5.73 12.59
CA GLY A 78 -15.22 -6.97 12.70
C GLY A 78 -14.93 -7.42 14.13
N LEU A 79 -15.58 -6.87 15.14
CA LEU A 79 -15.29 -7.20 16.54
C LEU A 79 -15.41 -8.71 16.81
N LYS A 80 -16.48 -9.36 16.34
CA LYS A 80 -16.68 -10.80 16.47
C LYS A 80 -15.54 -11.59 15.83
N GLU A 81 -15.13 -11.19 14.63
CA GLU A 81 -14.04 -11.81 13.88
C GLU A 81 -12.71 -11.69 14.66
N ARG A 82 -12.42 -10.51 15.22
CA ARG A 82 -11.22 -10.25 16.04
C ARG A 82 -11.16 -11.08 17.32
N PHE A 83 -12.31 -11.42 17.89
CA PHE A 83 -12.41 -12.30 19.06
C PHE A 83 -12.54 -13.78 18.71
N GLY A 84 -12.16 -14.18 17.48
CA GLY A 84 -12.06 -15.59 17.10
C GLY A 84 -13.34 -16.22 16.56
N MET A 85 -14.41 -15.44 16.37
CA MET A 85 -15.62 -15.95 15.72
C MET A 85 -15.43 -15.95 14.20
N VAL A 86 -14.99 -17.08 13.67
CA VAL A 86 -14.79 -17.24 12.21
C VAL A 86 -16.11 -16.98 11.48
N PRO A 87 -16.17 -16.05 10.51
CA PRO A 87 -17.42 -15.73 9.82
C PRO A 87 -17.87 -16.86 8.91
N ARG A 88 -19.19 -17.08 8.82
CA ARG A 88 -19.78 -18.18 7.99
C ARG A 88 -19.31 -18.14 6.54
N ARG A 89 -19.17 -16.93 5.93
CA ARG A 89 -18.73 -16.73 4.56
C ARG A 89 -17.34 -17.31 4.28
N VAL A 90 -16.49 -17.42 5.30
CA VAL A 90 -15.13 -17.94 5.17
C VAL A 90 -15.05 -19.45 5.43
N ARG A 91 -16.09 -20.05 6.01
CA ARG A 91 -16.14 -21.49 6.38
C ARG A 91 -16.45 -22.44 5.21
N THR A 92 -16.79 -21.93 4.03
CA THR A 92 -17.51 -22.68 2.98
C THR A 92 -16.65 -23.55 2.08
N SER A 93 -15.33 -23.60 2.22
CA SER A 93 -14.49 -24.44 1.35
C SER A 93 -13.91 -25.65 2.06
N ARG A 94 -13.94 -26.81 1.37
CA ARG A 94 -13.20 -28.02 1.72
C ARG A 94 -11.88 -28.00 0.92
N GLY A 95 -10.75 -28.11 1.57
CA GLY A 95 -9.43 -28.16 0.93
C GLY A 95 -8.39 -27.27 1.61
N PRO A 96 -7.12 -27.37 1.20
CA PRO A 96 -6.05 -26.56 1.72
C PRO A 96 -6.25 -25.08 1.38
N SER A 97 -5.72 -24.20 2.23
CA SER A 97 -5.80 -22.78 1.98
C SER A 97 -4.43 -22.09 2.08
N ILE A 98 -4.35 -20.93 1.46
CA ILE A 98 -3.26 -19.97 1.63
C ILE A 98 -3.83 -18.78 2.38
N TRP A 99 -3.28 -18.46 3.54
CA TRP A 99 -3.69 -17.32 4.35
C TRP A 99 -2.74 -16.16 4.16
N VAL A 100 -3.16 -15.12 3.44
CA VAL A 100 -2.42 -13.88 3.26
C VAL A 100 -2.88 -12.86 4.30
N HIS A 101 -1.95 -12.25 5.03
CA HIS A 101 -2.23 -11.17 5.97
C HIS A 101 -1.62 -9.86 5.48
N ALA A 102 -2.46 -8.83 5.31
CA ALA A 102 -2.08 -7.49 4.89
C ALA A 102 -2.85 -6.46 5.74
N VAL A 103 -2.16 -5.74 6.60
CA VAL A 103 -2.77 -4.90 7.66
C VAL A 103 -3.53 -3.71 7.08
N SER A 104 -2.93 -3.01 6.13
CA SER A 104 -3.34 -1.69 5.66
C SER A 104 -3.69 -1.66 4.17
N VAL A 105 -4.25 -0.53 3.71
CA VAL A 105 -4.50 -0.27 2.28
C VAL A 105 -3.21 -0.43 1.45
N GLY A 106 -2.08 0.08 1.95
CA GLY A 106 -0.81 0.01 1.23
C GLY A 106 -0.32 -1.42 1.03
N GLU A 107 -0.48 -2.26 2.06
CA GLU A 107 -0.11 -3.68 1.98
C GLU A 107 -1.07 -4.49 1.11
N VAL A 108 -2.39 -4.23 1.22
CA VAL A 108 -3.40 -4.86 0.34
C VAL A 108 -3.10 -4.56 -1.13
N LEU A 109 -2.73 -3.33 -1.45
CA LEU A 109 -2.32 -2.97 -2.81
C LEU A 109 -1.03 -3.69 -3.22
N ALA A 110 -0.03 -3.73 -2.35
CA ALA A 110 1.25 -4.38 -2.62
C ALA A 110 1.10 -5.87 -2.92
N VAL A 111 0.25 -6.59 -2.16
CA VAL A 111 0.07 -8.04 -2.37
C VAL A 111 -1.02 -8.38 -3.39
N SER A 112 -1.70 -7.40 -3.99
CA SER A 112 -2.85 -7.67 -4.87
C SER A 112 -2.48 -8.55 -6.07
N GLU A 113 -1.37 -8.25 -6.70
CA GLU A 113 -0.86 -9.02 -7.83
C GLU A 113 -0.42 -10.43 -7.40
N LEU A 114 0.29 -10.52 -6.27
CA LEU A 114 0.69 -11.80 -5.70
C LEU A 114 -0.53 -12.69 -5.39
N VAL A 115 -1.60 -12.14 -4.81
CA VAL A 115 -2.85 -12.88 -4.54
C VAL A 115 -3.50 -13.37 -5.83
N ALA A 116 -3.49 -12.56 -6.89
CA ALA A 116 -4.02 -12.96 -8.21
C ALA A 116 -3.21 -14.11 -8.80
N GLU A 117 -1.89 -14.04 -8.73
CA GLU A 117 -1.00 -15.10 -9.23
C GLU A 117 -1.08 -16.38 -8.39
N LEU A 118 -1.17 -16.29 -7.06
CA LEU A 118 -1.40 -17.44 -6.19
C LEU A 118 -2.69 -18.18 -6.56
N ARG A 119 -3.78 -17.46 -6.79
CA ARG A 119 -5.07 -18.05 -7.23
C ARG A 119 -4.97 -18.73 -8.60
N ARG A 120 -4.20 -18.13 -9.51
CA ARG A 120 -4.03 -18.67 -10.87
C ARG A 120 -3.15 -19.92 -10.90
N GLN A 121 -2.03 -19.89 -10.18
CA GLN A 121 -1.00 -20.93 -10.27
C GLN A 121 -1.16 -22.05 -9.23
N LEU A 122 -1.82 -21.78 -8.10
CA LEU A 122 -2.12 -22.73 -7.05
C LEU A 122 -3.62 -22.96 -6.94
N ALA A 123 -4.27 -23.28 -8.07
CA ALA A 123 -5.73 -23.42 -8.19
C ALA A 123 -6.34 -24.49 -7.25
N GLY A 124 -5.53 -25.41 -6.71
CA GLY A 124 -5.94 -26.36 -5.67
C GLY A 124 -6.09 -25.75 -4.27
N HIS A 125 -5.63 -24.52 -4.06
CA HIS A 125 -5.68 -23.83 -2.78
C HIS A 125 -6.68 -22.66 -2.83
N ARG A 126 -7.43 -22.52 -1.75
CA ARG A 126 -8.21 -21.31 -1.55
C ARG A 126 -7.35 -20.21 -0.97
N VAL A 127 -7.26 -19.06 -1.62
CA VAL A 127 -6.54 -17.91 -1.07
C VAL A 127 -7.51 -17.04 -0.27
N VAL A 128 -7.26 -16.91 1.03
CA VAL A 128 -7.99 -16.04 1.95
C VAL A 128 -7.11 -14.90 2.43
N VAL A 129 -7.72 -13.73 2.64
CA VAL A 129 -6.98 -12.52 3.01
C VAL A 129 -7.54 -11.96 4.32
N SER A 130 -6.65 -11.67 5.27
CA SER A 130 -7.01 -10.96 6.49
C SER A 130 -6.42 -9.57 6.53
N THR A 131 -7.17 -8.62 7.09
CA THR A 131 -6.73 -7.25 7.26
C THR A 131 -7.03 -6.74 8.66
N THR A 132 -6.40 -5.61 9.01
CA THR A 132 -6.59 -5.03 10.34
C THR A 132 -7.38 -3.72 10.28
N THR A 133 -7.15 -2.87 9.27
CA THR A 133 -7.80 -1.55 9.18
C THR A 133 -9.15 -1.62 8.45
N LEU A 134 -10.08 -0.73 8.80
CA LEU A 134 -11.39 -0.66 8.13
C LEU A 134 -11.27 -0.37 6.63
N THR A 135 -10.39 0.55 6.27
CA THR A 135 -10.13 0.93 4.88
C THR A 135 -9.44 -0.19 4.10
N GLY A 136 -8.47 -0.88 4.72
CA GLY A 136 -7.83 -2.08 4.14
C GLY A 136 -8.84 -3.20 3.92
N GLN A 137 -9.74 -3.43 4.89
CA GLN A 137 -10.79 -4.45 4.79
C GLN A 137 -11.77 -4.17 3.64
N ARG A 138 -12.19 -2.91 3.46
CA ARG A 138 -13.07 -2.51 2.36
C ARG A 138 -12.41 -2.78 1.01
N LEU A 139 -11.18 -2.32 0.86
CA LEU A 139 -10.41 -2.53 -0.37
C LEU A 139 -10.16 -4.02 -0.65
N ALA A 140 -9.81 -4.80 0.38
CA ALA A 140 -9.58 -6.23 0.22
C ALA A 140 -10.84 -6.97 -0.22
N ARG A 141 -12.01 -6.63 0.36
CA ARG A 141 -13.30 -7.21 -0.05
C ARG A 141 -13.66 -6.90 -1.50
N GLU A 142 -13.43 -5.65 -1.91
CA GLU A 142 -13.63 -5.22 -3.30
C GLU A 142 -12.75 -6.00 -4.28
N ARG A 143 -11.46 -6.22 -3.93
CA ARG A 143 -10.49 -6.86 -4.82
C ARG A 143 -10.53 -8.39 -4.80
N PHE A 144 -10.77 -8.99 -3.64
CA PHE A 144 -10.60 -10.43 -3.45
C PHE A 144 -11.90 -11.20 -3.23
N GLY A 145 -13.02 -10.50 -3.13
CA GLY A 145 -14.34 -11.05 -2.83
C GLY A 145 -14.59 -11.12 -1.32
N GLU A 146 -15.81 -10.81 -0.92
CA GLU A 146 -16.21 -10.74 0.49
C GLU A 146 -16.08 -12.09 1.20
N GLU A 147 -16.31 -13.18 0.49
CA GLU A 147 -16.22 -14.56 0.97
C GLU A 147 -14.81 -15.00 1.33
N ASN A 148 -13.79 -14.31 0.83
CA ASN A 148 -12.37 -14.63 1.07
C ASN A 148 -11.70 -13.68 2.06
N VAL A 149 -12.42 -12.66 2.58
CA VAL A 149 -11.79 -11.60 3.37
C VAL A 149 -12.40 -11.50 4.76
N PHE A 150 -11.54 -11.37 5.78
CA PHE A 150 -11.94 -11.24 7.18
C PHE A 150 -11.00 -10.33 7.95
N TYR A 151 -11.45 -9.88 9.15
CA TYR A 151 -10.57 -9.14 10.06
C TYR A 151 -9.62 -10.10 10.78
N PHE A 152 -8.35 -9.75 10.82
CA PHE A 152 -7.34 -10.51 11.57
C PHE A 152 -7.74 -10.60 13.05
N PRO A 153 -7.71 -11.81 13.64
CA PRO A 153 -8.01 -12.01 15.06
C PRO A 153 -6.95 -11.33 15.94
N LEU A 154 -7.30 -11.04 17.19
CA LEU A 154 -6.33 -10.59 18.17
C LEU A 154 -5.26 -11.67 18.36
N ASP A 155 -3.99 -11.26 18.56
CA ASP A 155 -2.88 -12.21 18.65
C ASP A 155 -2.85 -12.97 20.00
N LEU A 156 -3.94 -13.69 20.27
CA LEU A 156 -4.11 -14.62 21.39
C LEU A 156 -4.39 -16.02 20.83
N ALA A 157 -3.87 -17.04 21.49
CA ALA A 157 -4.05 -18.42 21.02
C ALA A 157 -5.54 -18.81 20.91
N THR A 158 -6.37 -18.35 21.83
CA THR A 158 -7.82 -18.65 21.88
C THR A 158 -8.60 -18.01 20.74
N THR A 159 -8.16 -16.88 20.20
CA THR A 159 -8.82 -16.17 19.12
C THR A 159 -8.31 -16.59 17.74
N ILE A 160 -7.06 -17.06 17.66
CA ILE A 160 -6.42 -17.45 16.40
C ILE A 160 -6.70 -18.91 16.06
N GLN A 161 -6.62 -19.83 17.04
CA GLN A 161 -6.78 -21.27 16.81
C GLN A 161 -8.06 -21.63 16.03
N PRO A 162 -9.25 -21.03 16.29
CA PRO A 162 -10.45 -21.31 15.51
C PRO A 162 -10.32 -21.05 14.02
N TYR A 163 -9.46 -20.08 13.62
CA TYR A 163 -9.19 -19.82 12.21
C TYR A 163 -8.32 -20.91 11.59
N PHE A 164 -7.29 -21.39 12.29
CA PHE A 164 -6.47 -22.52 11.81
C PHE A 164 -7.31 -23.80 11.66
N ASP A 165 -8.20 -24.07 12.60
CA ASP A 165 -9.09 -25.26 12.57
C ASP A 165 -10.04 -25.25 11.36
N VAL A 166 -10.52 -24.06 10.97
CA VAL A 166 -11.46 -23.89 9.86
C VAL A 166 -10.76 -23.75 8.52
N LEU A 167 -9.71 -22.92 8.43
CA LEU A 167 -9.04 -22.57 7.18
C LEU A 167 -8.02 -23.62 6.76
N ARG A 168 -7.39 -24.32 7.72
CA ARG A 168 -6.33 -25.31 7.50
C ARG A 168 -5.26 -24.82 6.50
N PRO A 169 -4.63 -23.66 6.76
CA PRO A 169 -3.67 -23.11 5.82
C PRO A 169 -2.43 -24.01 5.74
N GLU A 170 -2.03 -24.36 4.53
CA GLU A 170 -0.72 -24.97 4.25
C GLU A 170 0.36 -23.89 4.17
N LEU A 171 -0.03 -22.68 3.75
CA LEU A 171 0.84 -21.54 3.65
C LEU A 171 0.22 -20.31 4.31
N VAL A 172 1.01 -19.65 5.14
CA VAL A 172 0.74 -18.33 5.71
C VAL A 172 1.71 -17.34 5.07
N VAL A 173 1.18 -16.27 4.49
CA VAL A 173 1.94 -15.19 3.86
C VAL A 173 1.69 -13.90 4.62
N LEU A 174 2.71 -13.32 5.23
CA LEU A 174 2.65 -12.03 5.94
C LEU A 174 3.24 -10.94 5.04
N ALA A 175 2.47 -9.89 4.80
CA ALA A 175 2.96 -8.72 4.09
C ALA A 175 3.81 -7.82 5.01
N GLU A 176 4.91 -7.34 4.49
CA GLU A 176 5.87 -6.47 5.19
C GLU A 176 6.42 -7.10 6.49
N THR A 177 6.50 -6.36 7.61
CA THR A 177 7.13 -6.84 8.85
C THR A 177 6.11 -7.06 9.97
N GLU A 178 5.09 -7.86 9.72
CA GLU A 178 4.01 -8.16 10.66
C GLU A 178 4.33 -9.41 11.50
N PHE A 179 5.23 -9.26 12.48
CA PHE A 179 5.67 -10.37 13.35
C PHE A 179 4.72 -10.55 14.54
N TRP A 180 3.66 -11.33 14.38
CA TRP A 180 2.68 -11.66 15.40
C TRP A 180 3.09 -12.94 16.15
N PRO A 181 3.60 -12.88 17.41
CA PRO A 181 4.24 -14.01 18.05
C PRO A 181 3.35 -15.24 18.19
N ASN A 182 2.12 -15.09 18.70
CA ASN A 182 1.23 -16.22 18.85
C ASN A 182 0.77 -16.78 17.52
N PHE A 183 0.51 -15.91 16.53
CA PHE A 183 0.11 -16.33 15.19
C PHE A 183 1.18 -17.17 14.52
N LEU A 184 2.44 -16.70 14.53
CA LEU A 184 3.57 -17.42 13.97
C LEU A 184 3.77 -18.78 14.65
N ARG A 185 3.72 -18.83 15.99
CA ARG A 185 3.82 -20.06 16.74
C ARG A 185 2.70 -21.04 16.39
N LEU A 186 1.45 -20.55 16.31
CA LEU A 186 0.30 -21.39 15.96
C LEU A 186 0.35 -21.88 14.52
N ALA A 187 0.84 -21.07 13.58
CA ALA A 187 1.06 -21.50 12.20
C ALA A 187 1.97 -22.74 12.16
N LYS A 188 3.11 -22.70 12.85
CA LYS A 188 4.03 -23.86 12.94
C LYS A 188 3.40 -25.06 13.64
N ARG A 189 2.65 -24.86 14.74
CA ARG A 189 1.97 -25.96 15.42
C ARG A 189 0.91 -26.64 14.55
N ASN A 190 0.26 -25.88 13.68
CA ASN A 190 -0.71 -26.39 12.69
C ASN A 190 -0.04 -26.84 11.39
N ARG A 191 1.30 -26.97 11.35
CA ARG A 191 2.12 -27.43 10.20
C ARG A 191 1.99 -26.52 8.97
N ALA A 192 1.58 -25.27 9.13
CA ALA A 192 1.61 -24.30 8.03
C ALA A 192 3.03 -23.81 7.81
N LYS A 193 3.45 -23.70 6.54
CA LYS A 193 4.64 -22.94 6.15
C LYS A 193 4.37 -21.44 6.34
N VAL A 194 5.39 -20.70 6.73
CA VAL A 194 5.26 -19.25 7.00
C VAL A 194 6.26 -18.49 6.16
N ALA A 195 5.78 -17.59 5.32
CA ALA A 195 6.61 -16.67 4.55
C ALA A 195 6.28 -15.22 4.90
N VAL A 196 7.30 -14.39 5.05
CA VAL A 196 7.19 -12.93 5.13
C VAL A 196 7.60 -12.36 3.78
N VAL A 197 6.68 -11.71 3.08
CA VAL A 197 6.91 -11.16 1.74
C VAL A 197 6.94 -9.65 1.77
N ASN A 198 7.63 -9.04 0.80
CA ASN A 198 7.80 -7.59 0.76
C ASN A 198 8.40 -7.03 2.05
N ALA A 199 9.26 -7.80 2.72
CA ALA A 199 9.77 -7.49 4.04
C ALA A 199 10.66 -6.25 4.01
N ARG A 200 10.43 -5.34 4.98
CA ARG A 200 11.16 -4.09 5.08
C ARG A 200 11.32 -3.65 6.52
N ILE A 201 12.52 -3.21 6.89
CA ILE A 201 12.79 -2.63 8.20
C ILE A 201 13.28 -1.20 8.06
N SER A 202 12.50 -0.24 8.58
CA SER A 202 12.85 1.17 8.52
C SER A 202 14.01 1.52 9.48
N ASP A 203 14.78 2.59 9.16
CA ASP A 203 15.84 3.14 10.03
C ASP A 203 15.31 3.43 11.44
N ARG A 204 14.06 3.86 11.55
CA ARG A 204 13.42 4.16 12.83
C ARG A 204 13.13 2.92 13.66
N SER A 205 12.81 1.81 13.01
CA SER A 205 12.41 0.55 13.67
C SER A 205 13.61 -0.31 14.04
N LEU A 206 14.66 -0.30 13.24
CA LEU A 206 15.84 -1.13 13.40
C LEU A 206 16.46 -1.08 14.79
N PRO A 207 16.75 0.10 15.41
CA PRO A 207 17.36 0.17 16.74
C PRO A 207 16.50 -0.49 17.83
N ARG A 208 15.19 -0.47 17.67
CA ARG A 208 14.26 -1.09 18.61
C ARG A 208 14.28 -2.61 18.45
N TYR A 209 14.21 -3.11 17.22
CA TYR A 209 14.26 -4.55 16.96
C TYR A 209 15.59 -5.16 17.40
N THR A 210 16.72 -4.50 17.13
CA THR A 210 18.04 -4.96 17.58
C THR A 210 18.16 -5.00 19.10
N ARG A 211 17.62 -4.00 19.80
CA ARG A 211 17.60 -3.97 21.28
C ARG A 211 16.85 -5.19 21.87
N PHE A 212 15.78 -5.64 21.21
CA PHE A 212 14.95 -6.77 21.64
C PHE A 212 15.23 -8.06 20.87
N ARG A 213 16.38 -8.16 20.18
CA ARG A 213 16.76 -9.31 19.35
C ARG A 213 16.62 -10.65 20.08
N GLY A 214 16.99 -10.72 21.36
CA GLY A 214 16.90 -11.94 22.16
C GLY A 214 15.46 -12.45 22.32
N LEU A 215 14.46 -11.55 22.38
CA LEU A 215 13.04 -11.88 22.44
C LEU A 215 12.44 -12.14 21.06
N LEU A 216 12.95 -11.48 20.03
CA LEU A 216 12.46 -11.63 18.66
C LEU A 216 12.95 -12.91 17.99
N ARG A 217 14.19 -13.31 18.23
CA ARG A 217 14.79 -14.48 17.59
C ARG A 217 13.92 -15.76 17.68
N PRO A 218 13.39 -16.18 18.86
CA PRO A 218 12.52 -17.35 18.94
C PRO A 218 11.19 -17.19 18.19
N VAL A 219 10.74 -15.95 17.99
CA VAL A 219 9.54 -15.64 17.19
C VAL A 219 9.85 -15.78 15.70
N LEU A 220 10.96 -15.22 15.24
CA LEU A 220 11.41 -15.26 13.85
C LEU A 220 11.83 -16.66 13.39
N GLU A 221 12.23 -17.54 14.30
CA GLU A 221 12.51 -18.96 14.04
C GLU A 221 11.27 -19.74 13.54
N ASN A 222 10.04 -19.22 13.78
CA ASN A 222 8.82 -19.80 13.24
C ASN A 222 8.55 -19.41 11.76
N VAL A 223 9.34 -18.52 11.18
CA VAL A 223 9.22 -18.13 9.77
C VAL A 223 10.16 -19.01 8.94
N ASP A 224 9.62 -19.60 7.88
CA ASP A 224 10.37 -20.49 6.98
C ASP A 224 11.11 -19.72 5.89
N LEU A 225 10.56 -18.57 5.47
CA LEU A 225 11.11 -17.75 4.38
C LEU A 225 10.86 -16.27 4.61
N PHE A 226 11.90 -15.45 4.45
CA PHE A 226 11.83 -14.01 4.43
C PHE A 226 12.23 -13.50 3.05
N LEU A 227 11.37 -12.72 2.42
CA LEU A 227 11.58 -12.10 1.12
C LEU A 227 11.67 -10.58 1.27
N GLY A 228 12.89 -10.07 1.34
CA GLY A 228 13.20 -8.66 1.51
C GLY A 228 12.97 -7.85 0.23
N GLN A 229 12.64 -6.56 0.40
CA GLN A 229 12.53 -5.63 -0.73
C GLN A 229 13.88 -5.29 -1.35
N SER A 230 14.95 -5.34 -0.56
CA SER A 230 16.31 -4.96 -0.95
C SER A 230 17.36 -5.78 -0.18
N GLU A 231 18.62 -5.74 -0.65
CA GLU A 231 19.77 -6.31 0.06
C GLU A 231 19.96 -5.67 1.45
N GLU A 232 19.60 -4.40 1.59
CA GLU A 232 19.64 -3.71 2.88
C GLU A 232 18.59 -4.27 3.84
N ASP A 233 17.36 -4.50 3.36
CA ASP A 233 16.31 -5.11 4.17
C ASP A 233 16.67 -6.55 4.56
N ALA A 234 17.26 -7.32 3.65
CA ALA A 234 17.75 -8.67 3.95
C ALA A 234 18.81 -8.65 5.07
N ARG A 235 19.78 -7.75 5.01
CA ARG A 235 20.78 -7.58 6.08
C ARG A 235 20.15 -7.21 7.41
N ARG A 236 19.19 -6.26 7.41
CA ARG A 236 18.46 -5.83 8.60
C ARG A 236 17.62 -6.95 9.22
N LEU A 237 17.00 -7.80 8.42
CA LEU A 237 16.27 -8.99 8.88
C LEU A 237 17.20 -9.94 9.62
N ILE A 238 18.38 -10.22 9.09
CA ILE A 238 19.41 -11.05 9.75
C ILE A 238 19.91 -10.39 11.05
N GLU A 239 20.12 -9.08 11.03
CA GLU A 239 20.55 -8.32 12.19
C GLU A 239 19.57 -8.41 13.35
N ILE A 240 18.26 -8.39 13.09
CA ILE A 240 17.23 -8.52 14.13
C ILE A 240 16.99 -9.97 14.58
N GLY A 241 17.62 -10.96 13.95
CA GLY A 241 17.61 -12.36 14.39
C GLY A 241 16.97 -13.36 13.44
N ALA A 242 16.62 -12.99 12.21
CA ALA A 242 16.20 -13.96 11.19
C ALA A 242 17.34 -14.91 10.85
N VAL A 243 17.01 -16.17 10.54
CA VAL A 243 18.00 -17.20 10.15
C VAL A 243 18.53 -16.87 8.75
N PRO A 244 19.83 -16.64 8.55
CA PRO A 244 20.38 -16.18 7.26
C PRO A 244 19.97 -17.06 6.07
N ALA A 245 19.96 -18.38 6.24
CA ALA A 245 19.59 -19.32 5.18
C ALA A 245 18.12 -19.24 4.73
N ARG A 246 17.28 -18.51 5.47
CA ARG A 246 15.86 -18.32 5.18
C ARG A 246 15.56 -16.91 4.64
N VAL A 247 16.59 -16.08 4.41
CA VAL A 247 16.44 -14.70 3.94
C VAL A 247 16.88 -14.59 2.49
N GLN A 248 16.01 -14.08 1.64
CA GLN A 248 16.25 -13.85 0.21
C GLN A 248 15.76 -12.46 -0.18
N VAL A 249 16.20 -11.94 -1.32
CA VAL A 249 15.71 -10.68 -1.89
C VAL A 249 14.81 -10.98 -3.07
N SER A 250 13.54 -10.62 -2.96
CA SER A 250 12.59 -10.73 -4.07
C SER A 250 12.28 -9.40 -4.76
N GLY A 251 12.60 -8.28 -4.12
CA GLY A 251 12.24 -6.95 -4.59
C GLY A 251 10.94 -6.43 -3.98
N ASN A 252 10.54 -5.23 -4.39
CA ASN A 252 9.36 -4.56 -3.84
C ASN A 252 8.13 -4.82 -4.73
N LEU A 253 7.16 -5.57 -4.19
CA LEU A 253 5.90 -5.93 -4.87
C LEU A 253 5.11 -4.71 -5.40
N LYS A 254 5.32 -3.53 -4.83
CA LYS A 254 4.64 -2.30 -5.27
C LYS A 254 5.00 -1.89 -6.71
N PHE A 255 6.15 -2.34 -7.21
CA PHE A 255 6.59 -2.02 -8.59
C PHE A 255 5.95 -2.91 -9.66
N ASP A 256 5.37 -4.03 -9.28
CA ASP A 256 4.67 -4.92 -10.23
C ASP A 256 3.24 -4.42 -10.50
N VAL A 257 3.15 -3.17 -10.87
CA VAL A 257 1.88 -2.58 -11.34
C VAL A 257 1.61 -3.15 -12.72
N ARG A 258 0.52 -3.90 -12.87
CA ARG A 258 0.05 -4.27 -14.22
C ARG A 258 -0.47 -3.03 -14.94
N PRO A 259 -0.02 -2.78 -16.18
CA PRO A 259 -0.74 -1.83 -17.01
C PRO A 259 -2.19 -2.30 -17.07
N PRO A 260 -3.15 -1.39 -16.89
CA PRO A 260 -4.53 -1.74 -17.07
C PRO A 260 -4.69 -2.32 -18.49
N GLN A 261 -5.50 -3.39 -18.62
CA GLN A 261 -5.82 -3.97 -19.93
C GLN A 261 -6.30 -2.83 -20.84
N HIS A 262 -5.92 -2.87 -22.13
CA HIS A 262 -6.33 -1.89 -23.13
C HIS A 262 -7.79 -1.47 -22.96
N MET A 263 -8.00 -0.31 -22.36
CA MET A 263 -9.33 0.23 -22.20
C MET A 263 -9.71 0.96 -23.49
N PRO A 264 -10.87 0.65 -24.11
CA PRO A 264 -11.34 1.33 -25.32
C PRO A 264 -11.31 2.86 -25.21
N VAL A 265 -11.47 3.39 -23.98
CA VAL A 265 -11.45 4.83 -23.71
C VAL A 265 -10.14 5.52 -24.10
N VAL A 266 -9.00 4.84 -24.00
CA VAL A 266 -7.71 5.42 -24.38
C VAL A 266 -7.66 5.72 -25.86
N ALA A 267 -8.04 4.75 -26.71
CA ALA A 267 -8.11 4.94 -28.15
C ALA A 267 -9.14 6.01 -28.55
N GLN A 268 -10.29 6.02 -27.89
CA GLN A 268 -11.36 6.98 -28.15
C GLN A 268 -10.95 8.42 -27.77
N LEU A 269 -10.29 8.61 -26.61
CA LEU A 269 -9.80 9.91 -26.19
C LEU A 269 -8.64 10.37 -27.06
N ARG A 270 -7.75 9.48 -27.50
CA ARG A 270 -6.71 9.77 -28.47
C ARG A 270 -7.30 10.33 -29.75
N ALA A 271 -8.32 9.68 -30.31
CA ALA A 271 -9.01 10.17 -31.49
C ALA A 271 -9.71 11.54 -31.28
N ALA A 272 -10.28 11.79 -30.09
CA ALA A 272 -10.87 13.09 -29.78
C ALA A 272 -9.82 14.21 -29.66
N LEU A 273 -8.64 13.91 -29.13
CA LEU A 273 -7.49 14.82 -29.10
C LEU A 273 -6.95 15.11 -30.50
N GLU A 274 -6.83 14.11 -31.36
CA GLU A 274 -6.41 14.26 -32.77
C GLU A 274 -7.40 15.10 -33.57
N ARG A 275 -8.71 14.90 -33.38
CA ARG A 275 -9.74 15.77 -34.01
C ARG A 275 -9.63 17.22 -33.57
N GLY A 276 -9.15 17.48 -32.33
CA GLY A 276 -8.87 18.81 -31.82
C GLY A 276 -7.57 19.45 -32.36
N SER A 277 -6.94 18.83 -33.35
CA SER A 277 -5.68 19.27 -33.99
C SER A 277 -4.42 19.13 -33.14
N GLY A 278 -4.44 18.21 -32.16
CA GLY A 278 -3.29 17.81 -31.39
C GLY A 278 -2.56 18.95 -30.66
N GLY A 279 -2.59 18.99 -29.37
CA GLY A 279 -1.83 19.90 -28.53
C GLY A 279 -1.12 19.10 -27.42
N PRO A 280 -0.24 19.73 -26.64
CA PRO A 280 0.36 19.08 -25.49
C PRO A 280 -0.71 18.56 -24.53
N VAL A 281 -0.57 17.30 -24.09
CA VAL A 281 -1.49 16.68 -23.13
C VAL A 281 -0.79 16.56 -21.79
N LEU A 282 -1.38 17.18 -20.78
CA LEU A 282 -0.93 17.15 -19.39
C LEU A 282 -1.93 16.36 -18.55
N ILE A 283 -1.47 15.59 -17.58
CA ILE A 283 -2.34 14.94 -16.61
C ILE A 283 -2.02 15.44 -15.20
N ALA A 284 -3.05 15.87 -14.46
CA ALA A 284 -3.02 16.09 -13.02
C ALA A 284 -3.83 14.96 -12.36
N GLY A 285 -3.13 13.93 -11.90
CA GLY A 285 -3.73 12.70 -11.42
C GLY A 285 -3.96 12.68 -9.91
N SER A 286 -5.16 12.27 -9.48
CA SER A 286 -5.56 12.12 -8.07
C SER A 286 -5.54 13.43 -7.28
N SER A 287 -6.11 14.52 -7.82
CA SER A 287 -6.15 15.81 -7.13
C SER A 287 -6.99 15.75 -5.85
N VAL A 288 -6.60 16.57 -4.88
CA VAL A 288 -7.27 16.74 -3.61
C VAL A 288 -7.61 18.21 -3.38
N GLU A 289 -8.47 18.48 -2.41
CA GLU A 289 -8.91 19.82 -2.07
C GLU A 289 -7.74 20.79 -1.86
N GLY A 290 -7.80 21.92 -2.55
CA GLY A 290 -6.80 22.98 -2.54
C GLY A 290 -5.78 22.89 -3.68
N GLU A 291 -5.60 21.76 -4.33
CA GLU A 291 -4.67 21.62 -5.46
C GLU A 291 -5.27 22.09 -6.77
N GLU A 292 -6.59 21.88 -6.97
CA GLU A 292 -7.25 22.18 -8.25
C GLU A 292 -7.09 23.64 -8.66
N ILE A 293 -7.21 24.57 -7.70
CA ILE A 293 -7.04 26.01 -7.96
C ILE A 293 -5.60 26.31 -8.39
N ILE A 294 -4.60 25.70 -7.75
CA ILE A 294 -3.18 25.86 -8.07
C ILE A 294 -2.93 25.34 -9.50
N ILE A 295 -3.44 24.16 -9.79
CA ILE A 295 -3.30 23.48 -11.09
C ILE A 295 -3.93 24.31 -12.21
N LEU A 296 -5.16 24.81 -12.03
CA LEU A 296 -5.84 25.61 -13.05
C LEU A 296 -5.16 26.95 -13.31
N ASN A 297 -4.65 27.59 -12.24
CA ASN A 297 -3.90 28.83 -12.41
C ASN A 297 -2.60 28.62 -13.19
N ALA A 298 -1.88 27.51 -12.90
CA ALA A 298 -0.70 27.15 -13.66
C ALA A 298 -1.04 26.80 -15.12
N PHE A 299 -2.15 26.11 -15.35
CA PHE A 299 -2.57 25.72 -16.69
C PHE A 299 -3.01 26.91 -17.57
N ARG A 300 -3.56 27.97 -16.99
CA ARG A 300 -3.81 29.22 -17.74
C ARG A 300 -2.56 29.80 -18.38
N ALA A 301 -1.42 29.75 -17.68
CA ALA A 301 -0.15 30.20 -18.24
C ALA A 301 0.31 29.28 -19.40
N VAL A 302 0.05 27.99 -19.31
CA VAL A 302 0.30 27.06 -20.42
C VAL A 302 -0.58 27.39 -21.61
N LEU A 303 -1.89 27.59 -21.44
CA LEU A 303 -2.82 27.92 -22.53
C LEU A 303 -2.48 29.24 -23.22
N ALA A 304 -1.92 30.22 -22.50
CA ALA A 304 -1.49 31.48 -23.07
C ALA A 304 -0.38 31.32 -24.13
N ARG A 305 0.45 30.27 -24.01
CA ARG A 305 1.55 29.96 -24.96
C ARG A 305 1.21 28.81 -25.91
N HIS A 306 0.46 27.83 -25.42
CA HIS A 306 0.05 26.63 -26.13
C HIS A 306 -1.49 26.52 -26.12
N SER A 307 -2.13 27.33 -26.98
CA SER A 307 -3.60 27.50 -26.99
C SER A 307 -4.40 26.21 -27.22
N LYS A 308 -3.76 25.16 -27.73
CA LYS A 308 -4.35 23.84 -27.98
C LYS A 308 -4.07 22.84 -26.84
N ALA A 309 -3.32 23.22 -25.81
CA ALA A 309 -2.98 22.31 -24.71
C ALA A 309 -4.23 21.77 -24.03
N ILE A 310 -4.20 20.52 -23.61
CA ILE A 310 -5.25 19.84 -22.85
C ILE A 310 -4.70 19.42 -21.50
N LEU A 311 -5.46 19.70 -20.44
CA LEU A 311 -5.24 19.17 -19.11
C LEU A 311 -6.31 18.12 -18.77
N LEU A 312 -5.91 16.89 -18.51
CA LEU A 312 -6.75 15.89 -17.88
C LEU A 312 -6.65 16.06 -16.37
N LEU A 313 -7.74 16.43 -15.70
CA LEU A 313 -7.78 16.63 -14.25
C LEU A 313 -8.62 15.53 -13.61
N ALA A 314 -7.99 14.70 -12.80
CA ALA A 314 -8.62 13.55 -12.14
C ALA A 314 -8.70 13.75 -10.63
N PRO A 315 -9.85 14.09 -10.05
CA PRO A 315 -10.03 14.14 -8.59
C PRO A 315 -9.92 12.75 -7.97
N ARG A 316 -9.30 12.65 -6.79
CA ARG A 316 -9.06 11.37 -6.08
C ARG A 316 -10.34 10.68 -5.61
N HIS A 317 -11.36 11.44 -5.21
CA HIS A 317 -12.56 10.94 -4.58
C HIS A 317 -13.79 11.35 -5.39
N LYS A 318 -14.70 10.40 -5.63
CA LYS A 318 -15.94 10.63 -6.37
C LYS A 318 -16.84 11.72 -5.76
N GLU A 319 -16.79 11.84 -4.43
CA GLU A 319 -17.54 12.85 -3.67
C GLU A 319 -17.13 14.30 -4.01
N ARG A 320 -15.97 14.45 -4.68
CA ARG A 320 -15.47 15.77 -5.10
C ARG A 320 -15.77 16.11 -6.56
N PHE A 321 -16.29 15.19 -7.34
CA PHE A 321 -16.50 15.42 -8.79
C PHE A 321 -17.38 16.64 -9.06
N GLU A 322 -18.48 16.80 -8.33
CA GLU A 322 -19.37 17.97 -8.48
C GLU A 322 -18.69 19.26 -8.00
N ALA A 323 -18.04 19.26 -6.85
CA ALA A 323 -17.34 20.44 -6.36
C ALA A 323 -16.22 20.90 -7.31
N VAL A 324 -15.53 19.96 -7.98
CA VAL A 324 -14.51 20.30 -8.98
C VAL A 324 -15.17 20.78 -10.29
N ALA A 325 -16.32 20.21 -10.68
CA ALA A 325 -17.09 20.70 -11.83
C ALA A 325 -17.57 22.14 -11.63
N ASP A 326 -18.07 22.49 -10.44
CA ASP A 326 -18.45 23.86 -10.07
C ASP A 326 -17.25 24.82 -10.16
N LEU A 327 -16.09 24.37 -9.70
CA LEU A 327 -14.84 25.12 -9.79
C LEU A 327 -14.42 25.33 -11.26
N MET A 328 -14.61 24.33 -12.14
CA MET A 328 -14.36 24.44 -13.57
C MET A 328 -15.28 25.51 -14.19
N GLN A 329 -16.57 25.48 -13.86
CA GLN A 329 -17.56 26.45 -14.39
C GLN A 329 -17.19 27.87 -13.99
N GLY A 330 -16.71 28.10 -12.77
CA GLY A 330 -16.23 29.39 -12.29
C GLY A 330 -14.85 29.80 -12.82
N SER A 331 -14.12 28.88 -13.46
CA SER A 331 -12.73 29.13 -13.87
C SER A 331 -12.59 30.01 -15.10
N GLY A 332 -13.60 30.13 -15.96
CA GLY A 332 -13.50 30.79 -17.26
C GLY A 332 -12.70 30.04 -18.31
N LEU A 333 -12.21 28.83 -18.00
CA LEU A 333 -11.55 27.94 -18.95
C LEU A 333 -12.57 27.14 -19.74
N LYS A 334 -12.26 26.80 -20.98
CA LYS A 334 -13.01 25.79 -21.72
C LYS A 334 -12.80 24.45 -21.04
N TRP A 335 -13.88 23.71 -20.80
CA TRP A 335 -13.77 22.43 -20.16
C TRP A 335 -14.84 21.43 -20.62
N TRP A 336 -14.57 20.17 -20.40
CA TRP A 336 -15.47 19.04 -20.66
C TRP A 336 -15.53 18.12 -19.45
N ARG A 337 -16.61 17.40 -19.35
CA ARG A 337 -16.82 16.37 -18.36
C ARG A 337 -16.68 15.01 -19.03
N ARG A 338 -15.82 14.15 -18.52
CA ARG A 338 -15.55 12.84 -19.14
C ARG A 338 -16.81 11.98 -19.25
N SER A 339 -17.67 11.99 -18.22
CA SER A 339 -18.92 11.19 -18.19
C SER A 339 -19.95 11.61 -19.22
N SER A 340 -19.91 12.86 -19.71
CA SER A 340 -20.85 13.40 -20.71
C SER A 340 -20.22 13.65 -22.09
N LEU A 341 -18.94 13.29 -22.27
CA LEU A 341 -18.22 13.51 -23.52
C LEU A 341 -18.69 12.50 -24.58
N ASP A 342 -19.07 12.97 -25.75
CA ASP A 342 -19.29 12.13 -26.94
C ASP A 342 -17.94 11.81 -27.60
N LEU A 343 -17.37 10.69 -27.17
CA LEU A 343 -16.05 10.24 -27.63
C LEU A 343 -15.97 9.98 -29.15
N ALA A 344 -17.11 9.80 -29.81
CA ALA A 344 -17.15 9.58 -31.26
C ALA A 344 -17.04 10.89 -32.04
N ASN A 345 -17.65 11.96 -31.53
CA ASN A 345 -17.82 13.21 -32.30
C ASN A 345 -17.08 14.41 -31.71
N ASP A 346 -16.87 14.45 -30.38
CA ASP A 346 -16.23 15.60 -29.75
C ASP A 346 -14.75 15.73 -30.15
N ALA A 347 -14.30 16.99 -30.26
CA ALA A 347 -12.91 17.37 -30.49
C ALA A 347 -12.38 18.11 -29.25
N LEU A 348 -11.29 17.62 -28.69
CA LEU A 348 -10.65 18.21 -27.51
C LEU A 348 -9.49 19.12 -27.92
N SER A 349 -9.59 20.41 -27.64
CA SER A 349 -8.56 21.40 -27.93
C SER A 349 -8.67 22.61 -27.02
N GLY A 350 -7.55 22.97 -26.37
CA GLY A 350 -7.44 24.20 -25.58
C GLY A 350 -8.36 24.26 -24.38
N GLY A 351 -8.16 23.36 -23.39
CA GLY A 351 -9.02 23.34 -22.19
C GLY A 351 -8.75 22.20 -21.22
N VAL A 352 -9.69 21.95 -20.33
CA VAL A 352 -9.58 20.96 -19.24
C VAL A 352 -10.62 19.87 -19.44
N LEU A 353 -10.19 18.61 -19.42
CA LEU A 353 -11.06 17.44 -19.33
C LEU A 353 -11.10 16.98 -17.88
N LEU A 354 -12.24 17.18 -17.21
CA LEU A 354 -12.49 16.65 -15.87
C LEU A 354 -12.77 15.15 -15.97
N LEU A 355 -11.92 14.34 -15.38
CA LEU A 355 -12.12 12.89 -15.27
C LEU A 355 -12.99 12.57 -14.06
N ASP A 356 -14.29 12.57 -14.26
CA ASP A 356 -15.30 12.25 -13.26
C ASP A 356 -15.76 10.78 -13.34
N THR A 357 -14.85 9.92 -13.79
CA THR A 357 -15.00 8.46 -13.87
C THR A 357 -13.98 7.76 -12.99
N ILE A 358 -14.30 6.53 -12.55
CA ILE A 358 -13.41 5.75 -11.70
C ILE A 358 -12.73 4.64 -12.51
N GLY A 359 -11.43 4.42 -12.28
CA GLY A 359 -10.68 3.31 -12.86
C GLY A 359 -10.01 3.61 -14.20
N GLU A 360 -10.26 4.77 -14.83
CA GLU A 360 -9.68 5.13 -16.12
C GLU A 360 -8.28 5.76 -16.03
N LEU A 361 -7.97 6.49 -14.94
CA LEU A 361 -6.76 7.31 -14.81
C LEU A 361 -5.47 6.56 -15.13
N ALA A 362 -5.32 5.34 -14.60
CA ALA A 362 -4.10 4.55 -14.77
C ALA A 362 -3.80 4.24 -16.25
N SER A 363 -4.85 4.01 -17.06
CA SER A 363 -4.72 3.81 -18.51
C SER A 363 -4.46 5.11 -19.25
N LEU A 364 -5.05 6.22 -18.76
CA LEU A 364 -4.99 7.51 -19.45
C LEU A 364 -3.62 8.17 -19.35
N TYR A 365 -2.73 7.73 -18.45
CA TYR A 365 -1.33 8.17 -18.45
C TYR A 365 -0.61 7.87 -19.78
N GLU A 366 -1.08 6.89 -20.56
CA GLU A 366 -0.58 6.60 -21.90
C GLU A 366 -0.76 7.78 -22.87
N LEU A 367 -1.71 8.67 -22.62
CA LEU A 367 -2.01 9.83 -23.48
C LEU A 367 -1.14 11.06 -23.16
N SER A 368 -0.39 11.04 -22.08
CA SER A 368 0.33 12.22 -21.58
C SER A 368 1.82 11.97 -21.43
N GLU A 369 2.58 12.91 -21.91
CA GLU A 369 4.03 12.95 -21.74
C GLU A 369 4.45 13.62 -20.42
N ILE A 370 3.54 14.35 -19.73
CA ILE A 370 3.81 15.07 -18.48
C ILE A 370 2.69 14.78 -17.48
N ALA A 371 3.06 14.20 -16.35
CA ALA A 371 2.13 13.84 -15.29
C ALA A 371 2.45 14.54 -13.96
N LEU A 372 1.54 15.35 -13.45
CA LEU A 372 1.56 15.84 -12.08
C LEU A 372 0.83 14.82 -11.20
N VAL A 373 1.54 14.22 -10.26
CA VAL A 373 0.94 13.33 -9.25
C VAL A 373 0.56 14.14 -8.03
N CYS A 374 -0.75 14.32 -7.86
CA CYS A 374 -1.35 15.20 -6.86
C CYS A 374 -1.39 14.57 -5.45
N GLY A 375 -2.03 15.27 -4.51
CA GLY A 375 -1.91 15.01 -3.07
C GLY A 375 -0.53 15.42 -2.54
N SER A 376 0.26 16.06 -3.36
CA SER A 376 1.66 16.40 -3.12
C SER A 376 1.95 17.90 -3.09
N LEU A 377 1.11 18.75 -3.70
CA LEU A 377 1.23 20.22 -3.61
C LEU A 377 0.70 20.75 -2.28
N VAL A 378 -0.22 20.04 -1.64
CA VAL A 378 -0.75 20.31 -0.30
C VAL A 378 -0.38 19.17 0.66
N PRO A 379 -0.39 19.36 2.00
CA PRO A 379 0.10 18.35 2.96
C PRO A 379 -0.86 17.15 3.11
N ARG A 380 -0.94 16.32 2.06
CA ARG A 380 -1.71 15.07 2.03
C ARG A 380 -0.84 13.82 1.82
N GLY A 381 0.49 14.01 1.67
CA GLY A 381 1.46 12.93 1.63
C GLY A 381 1.71 12.29 0.26
N GLY A 382 1.11 12.82 -0.80
CA GLY A 382 1.30 12.36 -2.18
C GLY A 382 0.56 11.08 -2.53
N HIS A 383 0.52 10.79 -3.84
CA HIS A 383 -0.09 9.58 -4.40
C HIS A 383 0.92 8.74 -5.20
N ASN A 384 0.44 7.67 -5.85
CA ASN A 384 1.25 6.69 -6.54
C ASN A 384 1.84 7.26 -7.84
N ILE A 385 3.18 7.28 -7.94
CA ILE A 385 3.92 7.71 -9.15
C ILE A 385 4.25 6.56 -10.09
N LEU A 386 4.00 5.32 -9.71
CA LEU A 386 4.40 4.15 -10.51
C LEU A 386 3.55 4.01 -11.77
N GLU A 387 2.28 4.44 -11.73
CA GLU A 387 1.39 4.41 -12.89
C GLU A 387 1.90 5.31 -14.04
N PRO A 388 2.16 6.61 -13.84
CA PRO A 388 2.74 7.44 -14.91
C PRO A 388 4.17 7.00 -15.27
N ALA A 389 4.96 6.48 -14.32
CA ALA A 389 6.31 5.96 -14.59
C ALA A 389 6.29 4.79 -15.57
N LEU A 390 5.29 3.91 -15.47
CA LEU A 390 5.12 2.77 -16.35
C LEU A 390 4.95 3.22 -17.82
N HIS A 391 4.26 4.34 -18.04
CA HIS A 391 4.01 4.89 -19.37
C HIS A 391 5.13 5.85 -19.86
N GLY A 392 6.17 6.08 -19.06
CA GLY A 392 7.28 6.96 -19.45
C GLY A 392 6.93 8.45 -19.43
N ALA A 393 5.92 8.83 -18.67
CA ALA A 393 5.60 10.24 -18.47
C ALA A 393 6.68 10.96 -17.66
N ALA A 394 6.97 12.22 -17.98
CA ALA A 394 7.78 13.09 -17.14
C ALA A 394 7.01 13.40 -15.84
N ILE A 395 7.49 12.89 -14.71
CA ILE A 395 6.77 12.90 -13.44
C ILE A 395 7.09 14.18 -12.67
N LEU A 396 6.03 14.90 -12.29
CA LEU A 396 6.07 16.03 -11.38
C LEU A 396 5.38 15.67 -10.06
N VAL A 397 5.97 16.12 -8.95
CA VAL A 397 5.39 15.95 -7.60
C VAL A 397 5.61 17.22 -6.79
N GLY A 398 4.69 17.52 -5.89
CA GLY A 398 4.86 18.58 -4.90
C GLY A 398 5.85 18.20 -3.76
N PRO A 399 6.01 19.08 -2.75
CA PRO A 399 6.92 18.84 -1.63
C PRO A 399 6.44 17.75 -0.65
N HIS A 400 5.13 17.45 -0.61
CA HIS A 400 4.52 16.55 0.36
C HIS A 400 4.36 15.14 -0.22
N THR A 401 5.32 14.26 0.07
CA THR A 401 5.37 12.89 -0.51
C THR A 401 5.63 11.81 0.54
N GLU A 402 5.21 12.06 1.78
CA GLU A 402 5.55 11.25 2.96
C GLU A 402 5.01 9.82 2.87
N ASN A 403 3.86 9.61 2.19
CA ASN A 403 3.24 8.30 2.04
C ASN A 403 4.03 7.36 1.12
N PHE A 404 4.87 7.92 0.24
CA PHE A 404 5.64 7.19 -0.77
C PHE A 404 7.15 7.44 -0.65
N ARG A 405 7.65 7.72 0.55
CA ARG A 405 9.03 8.19 0.80
C ARG A 405 10.10 7.36 0.10
N ASP A 406 10.00 6.03 0.17
CA ASP A 406 11.05 5.15 -0.38
C ASP A 406 11.05 5.16 -1.90
N ILE A 407 9.87 5.08 -2.50
CA ILE A 407 9.69 5.20 -3.95
C ILE A 407 10.21 6.57 -4.41
N MET A 408 9.86 7.64 -3.69
CA MET A 408 10.33 8.99 -3.99
C MET A 408 11.85 9.14 -3.87
N ASN A 409 12.46 8.49 -2.87
CA ASN A 409 13.91 8.49 -2.71
C ASN A 409 14.59 7.74 -3.87
N LEU A 410 14.06 6.59 -4.28
CA LEU A 410 14.58 5.81 -5.41
C LEU A 410 14.52 6.62 -6.70
N PHE A 411 13.33 7.17 -7.04
CA PHE A 411 13.17 8.01 -8.23
C PHE A 411 13.98 9.31 -8.16
N GLY A 412 14.12 9.88 -6.97
CA GLY A 412 14.94 11.08 -6.74
C GLY A 412 16.43 10.83 -6.99
N ARG A 413 16.98 9.71 -6.50
CA ARG A 413 18.38 9.29 -6.77
C ARG A 413 18.63 9.06 -8.25
N ALA A 414 17.66 8.47 -8.96
CA ALA A 414 17.69 8.25 -10.39
C ALA A 414 17.43 9.53 -11.21
N LYS A 415 17.11 10.67 -10.58
CA LYS A 415 16.66 11.90 -11.24
C LYS A 415 15.49 11.64 -12.20
N ALA A 416 14.59 10.74 -11.81
CA ALA A 416 13.46 10.24 -12.59
C ALA A 416 12.14 10.97 -12.29
N LEU A 417 12.18 12.02 -11.48
CA LEU A 417 11.07 12.92 -11.18
C LEU A 417 11.56 14.35 -10.95
N ARG A 418 10.66 15.33 -11.06
CA ARG A 418 10.94 16.74 -10.75
C ARG A 418 9.99 17.22 -9.64
N LYS A 419 10.55 17.88 -8.62
CA LYS A 419 9.74 18.51 -7.57
C LYS A 419 9.33 19.90 -7.99
N VAL A 420 8.06 20.24 -7.72
CA VAL A 420 7.44 21.53 -8.05
C VAL A 420 6.69 22.09 -6.84
N THR A 421 6.49 23.39 -6.83
CA THR A 421 5.58 24.09 -5.93
C THR A 421 4.45 24.74 -6.74
N GLY A 422 3.43 25.29 -6.09
CA GLY A 422 2.39 26.04 -6.81
C GLY A 422 2.95 27.20 -7.64
N GLU A 423 4.04 27.82 -7.20
CA GLU A 423 4.68 28.93 -7.87
C GLU A 423 5.51 28.47 -9.10
N THR A 424 6.16 27.32 -9.01
CA THR A 424 7.06 26.81 -10.06
C THR A 424 6.37 25.92 -11.09
N LEU A 425 5.14 25.47 -10.83
CA LEU A 425 4.42 24.49 -11.64
C LEU A 425 4.23 24.96 -13.09
N ALA A 426 3.76 26.19 -13.29
CA ALA A 426 3.53 26.75 -14.63
C ALA A 426 4.81 26.81 -15.46
N ALA A 427 5.88 27.35 -14.87
CA ALA A 427 7.19 27.44 -15.54
C ALA A 427 7.76 26.05 -15.87
N THR A 428 7.59 25.08 -14.96
CA THR A 428 8.05 23.71 -15.18
C THR A 428 7.27 23.01 -16.28
N TRP A 429 5.97 23.20 -16.37
CA TRP A 429 5.16 22.66 -17.46
C TRP A 429 5.59 23.23 -18.81
N LEU A 430 5.76 24.56 -18.92
CA LEU A 430 6.23 25.22 -20.13
C LEU A 430 7.61 24.72 -20.56
N ASP A 431 8.56 24.63 -19.62
CA ASP A 431 9.91 24.12 -19.87
C ASP A 431 9.87 22.68 -20.44
N LEU A 432 9.05 21.79 -19.87
CA LEU A 432 8.92 20.41 -20.34
C LEU A 432 8.15 20.29 -21.66
N ILE A 433 7.19 21.16 -21.94
CA ILE A 433 6.47 21.20 -23.22
C ILE A 433 7.41 21.64 -24.33
N GLU A 434 8.25 22.67 -24.08
CA GLU A 434 9.13 23.28 -25.05
C GLU A 434 10.46 22.53 -25.23
N ASN A 435 10.79 21.62 -24.32
CA ASN A 435 12.06 20.86 -24.34
C ASN A 435 11.79 19.34 -24.36
N ASP A 436 11.54 18.83 -25.56
CA ASP A 436 11.28 17.41 -25.83
C ASP A 436 12.37 16.48 -25.28
N LYS A 437 13.63 16.90 -25.41
CA LYS A 437 14.77 16.13 -24.96
C LYS A 437 14.74 15.96 -23.43
N MET A 438 14.55 17.06 -22.68
CA MET A 438 14.48 17.02 -21.22
C MET A 438 13.28 16.19 -20.75
N ARG A 439 12.13 16.36 -21.40
CA ARG A 439 10.91 15.60 -21.13
C ARG A 439 11.14 14.10 -21.33
N GLY A 440 11.67 13.71 -22.49
CA GLY A 440 11.97 12.32 -22.83
C GLY A 440 12.97 11.70 -21.86
N GLU A 441 14.08 12.38 -21.56
CA GLU A 441 15.07 11.88 -20.59
C GLU A 441 14.49 11.65 -19.18
N LEU A 442 13.53 12.47 -18.75
CA LEU A 442 12.87 12.32 -17.45
C LEU A 442 11.97 11.08 -17.45
N GLY A 443 11.20 10.89 -18.51
CA GLY A 443 10.35 9.72 -18.71
C GLY A 443 11.15 8.42 -18.83
N ASP A 444 12.23 8.42 -19.62
CA ASP A 444 13.11 7.26 -19.80
C ASP A 444 13.73 6.80 -18.50
N ARG A 445 14.21 7.74 -17.66
CA ARG A 445 14.72 7.41 -16.33
C ARG A 445 13.64 6.83 -15.42
N ALA A 446 12.41 7.34 -15.50
CA ALA A 446 11.29 6.79 -14.73
C ALA A 446 10.97 5.36 -15.16
N GLN A 447 10.90 5.08 -16.45
CA GLN A 447 10.73 3.73 -16.98
C GLN A 447 11.91 2.80 -16.63
N GLN A 448 13.14 3.32 -16.65
CA GLN A 448 14.32 2.54 -16.29
C GLN A 448 14.22 2.07 -14.83
N VAL A 449 13.87 2.96 -13.90
CA VAL A 449 13.62 2.59 -12.50
C VAL A 449 12.54 1.51 -12.39
N MET A 450 11.45 1.64 -13.16
CA MET A 450 10.41 0.61 -13.17
C MET A 450 10.95 -0.75 -13.65
N ARG A 451 11.64 -0.78 -14.80
CA ARG A 451 12.21 -2.02 -15.36
C ARG A 451 13.17 -2.73 -14.40
N GLU A 452 13.99 -1.98 -13.67
CA GLU A 452 14.96 -2.52 -12.70
C GLU A 452 14.28 -3.10 -11.46
N GLN A 453 13.11 -2.58 -11.09
CA GLN A 453 12.40 -2.98 -9.87
C GLN A 453 11.31 -4.04 -10.10
N MET A 454 10.83 -4.19 -11.33
CA MET A 454 9.77 -5.15 -11.67
C MET A 454 10.20 -6.61 -11.50
N GLY A 455 9.23 -7.52 -11.47
CA GLY A 455 9.43 -8.96 -11.35
C GLY A 455 9.49 -9.48 -9.91
N ALA A 456 9.25 -8.62 -8.92
CA ALA A 456 9.22 -9.01 -7.51
C ALA A 456 8.14 -10.07 -7.24
N THR A 457 6.96 -9.95 -7.86
CA THR A 457 5.86 -10.90 -7.71
C THR A 457 6.24 -12.27 -8.27
N ALA A 458 6.86 -12.32 -9.45
CA ALA A 458 7.30 -13.58 -10.05
C ALA A 458 8.34 -14.28 -9.17
N ARG A 459 9.39 -13.58 -8.74
CA ARG A 459 10.40 -14.10 -7.81
C ARG A 459 9.80 -14.55 -6.48
N THR A 460 8.87 -13.76 -5.92
CA THR A 460 8.17 -14.12 -4.68
C THR A 460 7.37 -15.40 -4.86
N LEU A 461 6.61 -15.54 -5.95
CA LEU A 461 5.79 -16.71 -6.22
C LEU A 461 6.64 -17.98 -6.43
N GLU A 462 7.75 -17.86 -7.15
CA GLU A 462 8.71 -18.95 -7.35
C GLU A 462 9.25 -19.45 -6.01
N ALA A 463 9.75 -18.55 -5.16
CA ALA A 463 10.25 -18.90 -3.83
C ALA A 463 9.18 -19.55 -2.92
N LEU A 464 7.92 -19.07 -3.00
CA LEU A 464 6.80 -19.68 -2.27
C LEU A 464 6.47 -21.08 -2.78
N ARG A 465 6.54 -21.32 -4.09
CA ARG A 465 6.32 -22.64 -4.70
C ARG A 465 7.42 -23.63 -4.33
N GLU A 466 8.67 -23.22 -4.39
CA GLU A 466 9.82 -24.05 -3.97
C GLU A 466 9.68 -24.45 -2.50
N MET A 467 9.31 -23.50 -1.63
CA MET A 467 9.07 -23.76 -0.21
C MET A 467 7.95 -24.79 0.02
N LEU A 468 6.86 -24.75 -0.77
CA LEU A 468 5.76 -25.71 -0.67
C LEU A 468 6.16 -27.10 -1.23
N SER A 469 6.95 -27.15 -2.31
CA SER A 469 7.34 -28.42 -2.97
C SER A 469 8.43 -29.17 -2.20
N SER A 470 9.21 -28.53 -1.36
CA SER A 470 10.33 -29.14 -0.62
C SER A 470 9.92 -30.23 0.40
N GLU A 471 8.64 -30.46 0.66
CA GLU A 471 8.13 -31.53 1.53
C GLU A 471 7.71 -32.81 0.81
N VAL A 472 7.64 -32.83 -0.53
CA VAL A 472 7.21 -34.03 -1.28
C VAL A 472 8.34 -35.01 -1.45
N SER A 473 9.58 -34.64 -1.08
CA SER A 473 10.80 -35.45 -1.30
C SER A 473 11.49 -35.91 -0.01
N GLY A 474 10.82 -35.82 1.16
CA GLY A 474 11.38 -36.24 2.46
C GLY A 474 10.63 -37.39 3.11
#